data_102393011069f234ce0e49cc13dd8387
#
_entry.id   102393011069f234ce0e49cc13dd8387
#
_cell.length_a   1.000
_cell.length_b   1.000
_cell.length_c   1.000
_cell.angle_alpha   90.00
_cell.angle_beta   90.00
_cell.angle_gamma   90.00
#
_symmetry.space_group_name_H-M   'P 1'
#
loop_
_entity.id
_entity.type
_entity.pdbx_description
1 polymer ?
#
loop_
_entity_poly.entity_id
_entity_poly.type
_entity_poly.pdbx_seq_one_letter_code
_entity_poly.pdbx_strand_id
1 'polypeptide(L)'
;MSAVFFDSGLVWPLSAAVKDLDLESCLFPPPAAVPVDRRTLPDWVHVHQEMRRKGVTLFLLWQEYKAANPDGFQYAWFCDAYRAWLGRRDLVMRQTHRAGEKLFVDFSGMTVPLVDRQTGEIRQAQIFVAVLGASNYTYAEALASQGLADWIGAHVRAFGFLGGVPEVLVPDNLASGVTKPCRYEPDINPTYADMAAHYGLAVVPARVRKPKDKAKVEAGVLLVERWVLARLRNQVFCSPAELNRSIGELVAALNLRPFKKLPGCRRSAFESLDRPALQPLPATPYEFARWKQVKVHIDYPVEVGEHYYSVPHALVGRKLDVRHTANTVEAFHQGRRVACHQKVDLRGRHTTVDAHMPPHHQFAKWSPERLARWAEKTGPATAGLVTAILRGRRHPEQGYRSCLGILRLGGRYGSSRLEAACQRALSINALSYRSVESILSHGLDAQPLTPPQPAVRPQHENLRGPEYFH
;
A
#
# COMPACT_ATOMS: atom_id res chain seq x y z
N MET A 1 17.57 67.26 -18.37
CA MET A 1 18.74 68.02 -17.90
C MET A 1 18.47 69.53 -17.82
N SER A 2 17.58 70.13 -18.60
CA SER A 2 17.36 71.60 -18.59
C SER A 2 16.64 72.15 -17.35
N ALA A 3 15.72 71.42 -16.73
CA ALA A 3 14.92 71.95 -15.62
C ALA A 3 15.70 72.05 -14.30
N VAL A 4 16.66 71.18 -14.02
CA VAL A 4 17.44 71.17 -12.78
C VAL A 4 18.48 72.28 -12.72
N PHE A 5 18.86 72.78 -13.89
CA PHE A 5 19.84 73.86 -13.98
C PHE A 5 19.22 75.25 -13.63
N PHE A 6 17.95 75.41 -13.92
CA PHE A 6 17.23 76.67 -13.63
C PHE A 6 16.93 76.91 -12.16
N ASP A 7 16.75 75.80 -11.39
CA ASP A 7 16.45 75.91 -9.96
C ASP A 7 17.71 76.04 -9.06
N SER A 8 18.90 75.76 -9.59
CA SER A 8 20.15 75.73 -8.82
C SER A 8 20.76 77.11 -8.63
N GLY A 9 20.24 78.16 -9.25
CA GLY A 9 20.77 79.53 -9.17
C GLY A 9 22.14 79.69 -9.89
N LEU A 10 22.57 78.73 -10.66
CA LEU A 10 23.84 78.78 -11.39
C LEU A 10 23.63 79.44 -12.77
N VAL A 11 24.51 80.43 -13.12
CA VAL A 11 24.47 81.14 -14.37
C VAL A 11 25.61 80.68 -15.26
N TRP A 12 25.29 80.45 -16.54
CA TRP A 12 26.30 80.06 -17.52
C TRP A 12 26.88 81.27 -18.26
N PRO A 13 28.21 81.37 -18.50
CA PRO A 13 29.22 80.35 -18.16
C PRO A 13 29.61 80.32 -16.67
N LEU A 14 29.87 79.10 -16.16
CA LEU A 14 30.24 78.89 -14.79
C LEU A 14 31.53 79.64 -14.47
N SER A 15 31.59 80.31 -13.32
CA SER A 15 32.81 80.94 -12.82
C SER A 15 33.88 79.87 -12.56
N ALA A 16 35.13 80.16 -12.90
CA ALA A 16 36.30 79.31 -12.68
C ALA A 16 36.56 79.01 -11.14
N ALA A 17 35.83 79.68 -10.28
CA ALA A 17 35.89 79.43 -8.82
C ALA A 17 34.97 78.31 -8.33
N VAL A 18 34.01 77.81 -9.17
CA VAL A 18 33.07 76.77 -8.78
C VAL A 18 33.78 75.43 -8.95
N LYS A 19 33.93 74.67 -7.87
CA LYS A 19 34.53 73.35 -7.87
C LYS A 19 33.46 72.28 -8.20
N ASP A 20 33.90 71.16 -8.74
CA ASP A 20 33.01 70.04 -9.14
C ASP A 20 32.15 69.57 -7.97
N LEU A 21 32.69 69.54 -6.75
CA LEU A 21 31.93 69.20 -5.53
C LEU A 21 30.79 70.19 -5.19
N ASP A 22 31.00 71.48 -5.47
CA ASP A 22 29.97 72.49 -5.25
C ASP A 22 28.89 72.42 -6.33
N LEU A 23 29.28 72.07 -7.54
CA LEU A 23 28.36 71.76 -8.67
C LEU A 23 27.52 70.54 -8.38
N GLU A 24 28.12 69.48 -7.89
CA GLU A 24 27.43 68.23 -7.53
C GLU A 24 26.41 68.45 -6.41
N SER A 25 26.79 69.21 -5.39
CA SER A 25 25.88 69.53 -4.27
C SER A 25 24.72 70.45 -4.64
N CYS A 26 24.91 71.35 -5.61
CA CYS A 26 23.85 72.24 -6.14
C CYS A 26 22.93 71.54 -7.10
N LEU A 27 23.45 70.68 -7.97
CA LEU A 27 22.68 69.93 -8.98
C LEU A 27 21.97 68.70 -8.42
N PHE A 28 22.58 68.10 -7.40
CA PHE A 28 22.06 66.90 -6.71
C PHE A 28 22.08 67.09 -5.19
N PRO A 29 21.24 68.01 -4.70
CA PRO A 29 21.19 68.16 -3.22
C PRO A 29 20.83 66.83 -2.56
N PRO A 30 21.55 66.49 -1.47
CA PRO A 30 21.21 65.28 -0.73
C PRO A 30 19.70 65.30 -0.40
N PRO A 31 19.02 64.14 -0.54
CA PRO A 31 17.60 64.08 -0.24
C PRO A 31 17.36 64.68 1.14
N ALA A 32 16.39 65.61 1.22
CA ALA A 32 16.07 66.29 2.50
C ALA A 32 15.93 65.23 3.59
N ALA A 33 16.60 65.44 4.73
CA ALA A 33 16.60 64.50 5.83
C ALA A 33 15.13 64.19 6.19
N VAL A 34 14.73 62.96 6.01
CA VAL A 34 13.39 62.52 6.36
C VAL A 34 13.14 62.91 7.81
N PRO A 35 12.08 63.64 8.13
CA PRO A 35 11.82 64.06 9.53
C PRO A 35 11.90 62.80 10.40
N VAL A 36 12.77 62.80 11.39
CA VAL A 36 12.88 61.70 12.35
C VAL A 36 11.53 61.64 13.04
N ASP A 37 10.77 60.61 12.76
CA ASP A 37 9.47 60.40 13.38
C ASP A 37 9.69 60.24 14.88
N ARG A 38 9.29 61.24 15.66
CA ARG A 38 9.45 61.28 17.14
C ARG A 38 8.50 60.32 17.85
N ARG A 39 7.65 59.60 17.12
CA ARG A 39 6.76 58.59 17.72
C ARG A 39 7.52 57.44 18.31
N THR A 40 7.15 57.01 19.51
CA THR A 40 7.76 55.90 20.21
C THR A 40 7.53 54.61 19.42
N LEU A 41 8.62 53.90 19.06
CA LEU A 41 8.53 52.61 18.36
C LEU A 41 8.04 51.56 19.37
N PRO A 42 7.17 50.61 18.90
CA PRO A 42 6.76 49.47 19.70
C PRO A 42 7.94 48.56 20.05
N ASP A 43 7.93 47.97 21.23
CA ASP A 43 8.87 46.90 21.58
C ASP A 43 8.44 45.59 20.88
N TRP A 44 9.04 45.34 19.73
CA TRP A 44 8.73 44.16 18.93
C TRP A 44 9.11 42.83 19.60
N VAL A 45 10.04 42.83 20.55
CA VAL A 45 10.43 41.64 21.33
C VAL A 45 9.29 41.28 22.27
N HIS A 46 8.77 42.27 22.99
CA HIS A 46 7.60 42.10 23.84
C HIS A 46 6.36 41.70 23.06
N VAL A 47 6.03 42.41 21.98
CA VAL A 47 4.92 42.06 21.07
C VAL A 47 5.01 40.62 20.60
N HIS A 48 6.20 40.15 20.21
CA HIS A 48 6.39 38.79 19.75
C HIS A 48 6.22 37.73 20.86
N GLN A 49 6.65 38.02 22.07
CA GLN A 49 6.48 37.14 23.23
C GLN A 49 5.01 37.00 23.61
N GLU A 50 4.27 38.13 23.65
CA GLU A 50 2.86 38.14 24.00
C GLU A 50 1.99 37.43 22.92
N MET A 51 2.31 37.56 21.64
CA MET A 51 1.65 36.84 20.54
C MET A 51 1.69 35.31 20.68
N ARG A 52 2.56 34.75 21.51
CA ARG A 52 2.60 33.29 21.80
C ARG A 52 1.56 32.87 22.83
N ARG A 53 0.95 33.80 23.56
CA ARG A 53 -0.10 33.53 24.55
C ARG A 53 -1.44 33.27 23.84
N LYS A 54 -2.19 32.29 24.33
CA LYS A 54 -3.48 31.94 23.77
C LYS A 54 -4.47 33.10 23.91
N GLY A 55 -5.07 33.51 22.80
CA GLY A 55 -6.08 34.58 22.77
C GLY A 55 -5.52 35.99 22.57
N VAL A 56 -4.19 36.18 22.59
CA VAL A 56 -3.57 37.48 22.29
C VAL A 56 -3.53 37.70 20.77
N THR A 57 -3.94 38.89 20.35
CA THR A 57 -3.97 39.31 18.95
C THR A 57 -3.13 40.55 18.71
N LEU A 58 -2.61 40.73 17.48
CA LEU A 58 -1.89 41.96 17.12
C LEU A 58 -2.74 43.23 17.35
N PHE A 59 -4.06 43.12 17.21
CA PHE A 59 -4.95 44.23 17.46
C PHE A 59 -4.98 44.62 18.95
N LEU A 60 -5.03 43.65 19.85
CA LEU A 60 -4.98 43.88 21.28
C LEU A 60 -3.67 44.58 21.68
N LEU A 61 -2.54 44.05 21.20
CA LEU A 61 -1.20 44.62 21.50
C LEU A 61 -1.03 46.02 20.90
N TRP A 62 -1.62 46.28 19.76
CA TRP A 62 -1.69 47.63 19.20
C TRP A 62 -2.55 48.58 20.07
N GLN A 63 -3.67 48.13 20.59
CA GLN A 63 -4.48 48.95 21.53
C GLN A 63 -3.70 49.27 22.82
N GLU A 64 -2.99 48.31 23.38
CA GLU A 64 -2.12 48.52 24.54
C GLU A 64 -0.99 49.50 24.21
N TYR A 65 -0.33 49.36 23.07
CA TYR A 65 0.66 50.31 22.59
C TYR A 65 0.07 51.73 22.42
N LYS A 66 -1.13 51.84 21.83
CA LYS A 66 -1.83 53.14 21.65
C LYS A 66 -2.25 53.77 22.96
N ALA A 67 -2.67 52.95 23.92
CA ALA A 67 -3.00 53.46 25.28
C ALA A 67 -1.80 54.09 25.97
N ALA A 68 -0.64 53.50 25.82
CA ALA A 68 0.62 54.04 26.37
C ALA A 68 1.22 55.16 25.51
N ASN A 69 0.89 55.23 24.22
CA ASN A 69 1.41 56.21 23.26
C ASN A 69 0.29 56.73 22.35
N PRO A 70 -0.51 57.74 22.84
CA PRO A 70 -1.64 58.27 22.10
C PRO A 70 -1.31 58.75 20.67
N ASP A 71 -0.12 59.36 20.50
CA ASP A 71 0.39 59.83 19.21
C ASP A 71 1.12 58.75 18.39
N GLY A 72 1.13 57.50 18.90
CA GLY A 72 1.82 56.36 18.27
C GLY A 72 1.27 56.01 16.92
N PHE A 73 1.90 55.00 16.28
CA PHE A 73 1.58 54.56 14.93
C PHE A 73 0.16 53.94 14.81
N GLN A 74 -0.42 54.05 13.63
CA GLN A 74 -1.72 53.44 13.31
C GLN A 74 -1.57 51.91 13.12
N TYR A 75 -2.69 51.19 13.24
CA TYR A 75 -2.73 49.72 13.21
C TYR A 75 -2.12 49.11 11.94
N ALA A 76 -2.39 49.68 10.76
CA ALA A 76 -1.82 49.20 9.52
C ALA A 76 -0.29 49.23 9.53
N TRP A 77 0.29 50.36 9.91
CA TRP A 77 1.74 50.50 10.05
C TRP A 77 2.31 49.56 11.13
N PHE A 78 1.64 49.42 12.27
CA PHE A 78 2.03 48.50 13.34
C PHE A 78 2.12 47.05 12.83
N CYS A 79 1.13 46.60 12.06
CA CYS A 79 1.14 45.29 11.43
C CYS A 79 2.27 45.11 10.42
N ASP A 80 2.50 46.10 9.56
CA ASP A 80 3.52 46.03 8.52
C ASP A 80 4.93 46.10 9.11
N ALA A 81 5.15 46.97 10.12
CA ALA A 81 6.41 47.05 10.83
C ALA A 81 6.71 45.78 11.66
N TYR A 82 5.71 45.16 12.29
CA TYR A 82 5.87 43.86 12.95
C TYR A 82 6.23 42.74 11.96
N ARG A 83 5.57 42.69 10.80
CA ARG A 83 5.92 41.73 9.75
C ARG A 83 7.34 41.92 9.22
N ALA A 84 7.75 43.19 9.00
CA ALA A 84 9.10 43.52 8.58
C ALA A 84 10.15 43.13 9.62
N TRP A 85 9.83 43.33 10.91
CA TRP A 85 10.70 42.91 12.03
C TRP A 85 10.81 41.41 12.15
N LEU A 86 9.67 40.69 11.97
CA LEU A 86 9.62 39.22 11.95
C LEU A 86 10.45 38.64 10.80
N GLY A 87 10.30 39.21 9.61
CA GLY A 87 11.07 38.81 8.41
C GLY A 87 12.59 38.95 8.53
N ARG A 88 13.06 39.89 9.36
CA ARG A 88 14.50 40.05 9.68
C ARG A 88 15.02 38.98 10.66
N ARG A 89 14.18 38.35 11.45
CA ARG A 89 14.52 37.32 12.42
C ARG A 89 14.41 35.88 11.93
N ASP A 90 13.60 35.64 10.92
CA ASP A 90 13.44 34.32 10.36
C ASP A 90 14.65 33.97 9.46
N LEU A 91 15.70 33.48 10.10
CA LEU A 91 16.79 32.80 9.40
C LEU A 91 16.21 31.55 8.72
N VAL A 92 15.92 31.66 7.43
CA VAL A 92 15.48 30.53 6.63
C VAL A 92 16.72 29.78 6.16
N MET A 93 16.99 28.63 6.78
CA MET A 93 18.00 27.71 6.29
C MET A 93 17.55 27.15 4.94
N ARG A 94 18.29 27.44 3.89
CA ARG A 94 18.04 26.90 2.56
C ARG A 94 18.25 25.39 2.61
N GLN A 95 17.18 24.63 2.40
CA GLN A 95 17.27 23.17 2.30
C GLN A 95 17.82 22.80 0.92
N THR A 96 18.88 22.00 0.90
CA THR A 96 19.36 21.35 -0.32
C THR A 96 18.69 19.99 -0.43
N HIS A 97 18.20 19.67 -1.64
CA HIS A 97 17.59 18.38 -1.94
C HIS A 97 18.50 17.66 -2.95
N ARG A 98 18.86 16.43 -2.65
CA ARG A 98 19.62 15.57 -3.55
C ARG A 98 18.69 15.08 -4.67
N ALA A 99 19.25 14.90 -5.86
CA ALA A 99 18.54 14.35 -6.99
C ALA A 99 18.07 12.92 -6.70
N GLY A 100 16.83 12.58 -7.09
CA GLY A 100 16.21 11.26 -6.88
C GLY A 100 15.90 10.91 -5.42
N GLU A 101 16.27 11.75 -4.43
CA GLU A 101 16.15 11.41 -3.02
C GLU A 101 14.70 11.49 -2.53
N LYS A 102 14.04 12.65 -2.64
CA LYS A 102 12.76 12.92 -1.96
C LYS A 102 11.63 13.23 -2.91
N LEU A 103 10.52 12.55 -2.72
CA LEU A 103 9.21 12.89 -3.27
C LEU A 103 8.29 13.36 -2.14
N PHE A 104 7.86 14.59 -2.21
CA PHE A 104 6.91 15.19 -1.29
C PHE A 104 5.49 15.00 -1.81
N VAL A 105 4.57 14.54 -0.98
CA VAL A 105 3.19 14.22 -1.37
C VAL A 105 2.18 14.80 -0.39
N ASP A 106 1.09 15.32 -0.92
CA ASP A 106 -0.01 15.90 -0.14
C ASP A 106 -1.30 15.94 -0.95
N PHE A 107 -2.41 16.25 -0.28
CA PHE A 107 -3.64 16.67 -0.94
C PHE A 107 -3.74 18.19 -0.99
N SER A 108 -4.27 18.71 -2.11
CA SER A 108 -4.67 20.11 -2.18
C SER A 108 -5.86 20.38 -1.23
N GLY A 109 -5.86 21.56 -0.61
CA GLY A 109 -7.03 22.03 0.13
C GLY A 109 -8.24 22.31 -0.77
N MET A 110 -8.02 22.52 -2.08
CA MET A 110 -9.08 22.74 -3.06
C MET A 110 -9.55 21.41 -3.66
N THR A 111 -10.87 21.29 -3.83
CA THR A 111 -11.52 20.18 -4.53
C THR A 111 -12.11 20.65 -5.85
N VAL A 112 -12.44 19.71 -6.74
CA VAL A 112 -13.11 20.01 -8.02
C VAL A 112 -14.43 19.25 -8.07
N PRO A 113 -15.56 19.92 -8.37
CA PRO A 113 -16.85 19.26 -8.47
C PRO A 113 -16.93 18.39 -9.73
N LEU A 114 -17.42 17.16 -9.55
CA LEU A 114 -17.79 16.22 -10.62
C LEU A 114 -19.31 16.05 -10.62
N VAL A 115 -19.94 16.27 -11.74
CA VAL A 115 -21.40 16.17 -11.90
C VAL A 115 -21.74 14.84 -12.55
N ASP A 116 -22.53 14.02 -11.88
CA ASP A 116 -23.08 12.82 -12.49
C ASP A 116 -24.15 13.20 -13.53
N ARG A 117 -23.94 12.77 -14.78
CA ARG A 117 -24.87 13.13 -15.89
C ARG A 117 -26.25 12.53 -15.75
N GLN A 118 -26.39 11.41 -15.04
CA GLN A 118 -27.67 10.70 -14.91
C GLN A 118 -28.49 11.22 -13.73
N THR A 119 -27.81 11.45 -12.59
CA THR A 119 -28.47 11.82 -11.34
C THR A 119 -28.40 13.31 -11.02
N GLY A 120 -27.49 14.05 -11.63
CA GLY A 120 -27.18 15.44 -11.28
C GLY A 120 -26.42 15.58 -9.95
N GLU A 121 -26.05 14.47 -9.29
CA GLU A 121 -25.30 14.49 -8.04
C GLU A 121 -23.92 15.12 -8.23
N ILE A 122 -23.54 16.00 -7.31
CA ILE A 122 -22.23 16.65 -7.31
C ILE A 122 -21.35 15.97 -6.27
N ARG A 123 -20.25 15.38 -6.72
CA ARG A 123 -19.21 14.79 -5.87
C ARG A 123 -17.94 15.62 -5.94
N GLN A 124 -17.25 15.77 -4.81
CA GLN A 124 -16.02 16.56 -4.74
C GLN A 124 -14.79 15.65 -4.96
N ALA A 125 -14.12 15.84 -6.09
CA ALA A 125 -12.86 15.17 -6.37
C ALA A 125 -11.72 15.76 -5.51
N GLN A 126 -10.96 14.90 -4.87
CA GLN A 126 -9.79 15.26 -4.08
C GLN A 126 -8.56 15.35 -5.01
N ILE A 127 -7.69 16.32 -4.81
CA ILE A 127 -6.54 16.52 -5.69
C ILE A 127 -5.27 16.11 -5.00
N PHE A 128 -4.68 15.02 -5.48
CA PHE A 128 -3.37 14.54 -5.05
C PHE A 128 -2.26 15.30 -5.78
N VAL A 129 -1.22 15.68 -5.04
CA VAL A 129 -0.06 16.40 -5.57
C VAL A 129 1.22 15.72 -5.10
N ALA A 130 2.15 15.47 -6.04
CA ALA A 130 3.47 14.94 -5.74
C ALA A 130 4.55 15.83 -6.39
N VAL A 131 5.61 16.17 -5.64
CA VAL A 131 6.67 17.08 -6.08
C VAL A 131 8.04 16.52 -5.73
N LEU A 132 8.92 16.38 -6.73
CA LEU A 132 10.32 16.00 -6.49
C LEU A 132 11.12 17.13 -5.86
N GLY A 133 12.00 16.79 -4.93
CA GLY A 133 12.75 17.73 -4.12
C GLY A 133 13.72 18.60 -4.92
N ALA A 134 14.50 18.03 -5.84
CA ALA A 134 15.54 18.73 -6.56
C ALA A 134 14.99 19.52 -7.76
N SER A 135 14.29 18.88 -8.69
CA SER A 135 13.76 19.51 -9.91
C SER A 135 12.49 20.32 -9.70
N ASN A 136 11.75 20.10 -8.62
CA ASN A 136 10.36 20.53 -8.43
C ASN A 136 9.41 19.98 -9.52
N TYR A 137 9.77 18.88 -10.19
CA TYR A 137 8.90 18.24 -11.15
C TYR A 137 7.64 17.75 -10.45
N THR A 138 6.49 18.13 -11.00
CA THR A 138 5.20 18.02 -10.31
C THR A 138 4.30 17.05 -11.03
N TYR A 139 3.63 16.21 -10.27
CA TYR A 139 2.52 15.36 -10.67
C TYR A 139 1.28 15.77 -9.90
N ALA A 140 0.12 15.74 -10.53
CA ALA A 140 -1.16 15.90 -9.85
C ALA A 140 -2.26 15.11 -10.55
N GLU A 141 -3.23 14.62 -9.78
CA GLU A 141 -4.40 13.93 -10.26
C GLU A 141 -5.61 14.11 -9.32
N ALA A 142 -6.79 13.95 -9.87
CA ALA A 142 -8.05 13.93 -9.13
C ALA A 142 -8.42 12.51 -8.72
N LEU A 143 -8.82 12.34 -7.47
CA LEU A 143 -9.23 11.09 -6.84
C LEU A 143 -10.65 11.18 -6.32
N ALA A 144 -11.31 10.04 -6.18
CA ALA A 144 -12.66 9.98 -5.64
C ALA A 144 -12.70 10.31 -4.13
N SER A 145 -11.65 9.93 -3.38
CA SER A 145 -11.56 10.11 -1.94
C SER A 145 -10.12 10.29 -1.46
N GLN A 146 -9.97 10.66 -0.19
CA GLN A 146 -8.68 10.61 0.51
C GLN A 146 -8.43 9.25 1.19
N GLY A 147 -9.21 8.23 0.83
CA GLY A 147 -9.07 6.89 1.38
C GLY A 147 -7.74 6.22 1.02
N LEU A 148 -7.34 5.24 1.83
CA LEU A 148 -6.06 4.57 1.70
C LEU A 148 -5.84 3.93 0.32
N ALA A 149 -6.90 3.37 -0.28
CA ALA A 149 -6.82 2.75 -1.61
C ALA A 149 -6.51 3.78 -2.71
N ASP A 150 -7.21 4.93 -2.69
CA ASP A 150 -6.99 6.03 -3.62
C ASP A 150 -5.60 6.64 -3.43
N TRP A 151 -5.19 6.83 -2.17
CA TRP A 151 -3.89 7.33 -1.77
C TRP A 151 -2.75 6.47 -2.32
N ILE A 152 -2.81 5.15 -2.09
CA ILE A 152 -1.80 4.21 -2.59
C ILE A 152 -1.83 4.14 -4.13
N GLY A 153 -3.02 4.08 -4.73
CA GLY A 153 -3.19 4.10 -6.18
C GLY A 153 -2.56 5.33 -6.83
N ALA A 154 -2.69 6.50 -6.20
CA ALA A 154 -2.06 7.74 -6.67
C ALA A 154 -0.53 7.66 -6.66
N HIS A 155 0.08 7.07 -5.63
CA HIS A 155 1.53 6.86 -5.58
C HIS A 155 2.00 5.94 -6.71
N VAL A 156 1.31 4.83 -6.93
CA VAL A 156 1.63 3.89 -8.02
C VAL A 156 1.62 4.59 -9.38
N ARG A 157 0.60 5.42 -9.64
CA ARG A 157 0.51 6.21 -10.89
C ARG A 157 1.56 7.31 -10.97
N ALA A 158 1.86 7.97 -9.83
CA ALA A 158 2.93 8.97 -9.77
C ALA A 158 4.31 8.36 -10.10
N PHE A 159 4.64 7.18 -9.55
CA PHE A 159 5.88 6.49 -9.90
C PHE A 159 5.92 6.08 -11.37
N GLY A 160 4.80 5.62 -11.94
CA GLY A 160 4.68 5.35 -13.37
C GLY A 160 4.90 6.61 -14.22
N PHE A 161 4.35 7.76 -13.81
CA PHE A 161 4.56 9.06 -14.48
C PHE A 161 6.02 9.53 -14.40
N LEU A 162 6.67 9.34 -13.27
CA LEU A 162 8.10 9.67 -13.08
C LEU A 162 9.02 8.68 -13.83
N GLY A 163 8.55 7.49 -14.14
CA GLY A 163 9.36 6.43 -14.75
C GLY A 163 10.43 5.87 -13.81
N GLY A 164 10.26 6.03 -12.49
CA GLY A 164 11.18 5.56 -11.47
C GLY A 164 10.68 5.85 -10.06
N VAL A 165 11.43 5.37 -9.07
CA VAL A 165 11.08 5.43 -7.65
C VAL A 165 12.08 6.29 -6.90
N PRO A 166 11.64 7.27 -6.06
CA PRO A 166 12.52 8.03 -5.19
C PRO A 166 13.02 7.18 -4.02
N GLU A 167 14.12 7.57 -3.38
CA GLU A 167 14.63 6.89 -2.18
C GLU A 167 13.69 7.08 -0.97
N VAL A 168 13.11 8.28 -0.85
CA VAL A 168 12.31 8.69 0.32
C VAL A 168 11.01 9.33 -0.13
N LEU A 169 9.91 8.86 0.45
CA LEU A 169 8.58 9.43 0.32
C LEU A 169 8.27 10.26 1.57
N VAL A 170 7.91 11.51 1.37
CA VAL A 170 7.62 12.46 2.46
C VAL A 170 6.14 12.86 2.40
N PRO A 171 5.25 12.06 3.02
CA PRO A 171 3.84 12.42 3.14
C PRO A 171 3.64 13.46 4.24
N ASP A 172 2.56 14.24 4.14
CA ASP A 172 2.01 14.90 5.32
C ASP A 172 1.43 13.85 6.29
N ASN A 173 1.21 14.25 7.56
CA ASN A 173 0.60 13.41 8.59
C ASN A 173 -0.89 13.12 8.29
N LEU A 174 -1.17 12.55 7.14
CA LEU A 174 -2.51 12.14 6.75
C LEU A 174 -2.89 10.85 7.49
N ALA A 175 -4.13 10.81 8.02
CA ALA A 175 -4.67 9.61 8.68
C ALA A 175 -4.62 8.35 7.80
N SER A 176 -4.61 8.51 6.46
CA SER A 176 -4.46 7.41 5.49
C SER A 176 -3.05 6.79 5.47
N GLY A 177 -2.01 7.58 5.79
CA GLY A 177 -0.62 7.12 5.77
C GLY A 177 -0.03 6.81 7.15
N VAL A 178 -0.54 7.44 8.20
CA VAL A 178 -0.01 7.36 9.57
C VAL A 178 -1.11 7.01 10.55
N THR A 179 -1.02 5.84 11.18
CA THR A 179 -2.06 5.34 12.12
C THR A 179 -1.99 6.08 13.46
N LYS A 180 -0.78 6.42 13.92
CA LYS A 180 -0.54 7.21 15.12
C LYS A 180 0.59 8.20 14.89
N PRO A 181 0.31 9.51 14.81
CA PRO A 181 1.34 10.51 14.72
C PRO A 181 2.12 10.59 16.04
N CYS A 182 3.35 10.09 16.05
CA CYS A 182 4.29 10.23 17.14
C CYS A 182 5.46 11.11 16.71
N ARG A 183 6.00 11.91 17.66
CA ARG A 183 7.12 12.81 17.36
C ARG A 183 8.41 12.06 17.04
N TYR A 184 8.57 10.86 17.61
CA TYR A 184 9.82 10.09 17.55
C TYR A 184 9.68 8.85 16.65
N GLU A 185 8.57 8.14 16.74
CA GLU A 185 8.29 6.91 15.97
C GLU A 185 6.83 6.94 15.47
N PRO A 186 6.58 7.51 14.29
CA PRO A 186 5.24 7.49 13.71
C PRO A 186 4.89 6.07 13.24
N ASP A 187 3.76 5.53 13.71
CA ASP A 187 3.22 4.26 13.24
C ASP A 187 2.69 4.42 11.80
N ILE A 188 3.42 3.92 10.83
CA ILE A 188 3.00 3.90 9.43
C ILE A 188 1.92 2.82 9.25
N ASN A 189 0.88 3.14 8.48
CA ASN A 189 -0.16 2.15 8.14
C ASN A 189 0.48 0.91 7.48
N PRO A 190 0.18 -0.32 7.94
CA PRO A 190 0.81 -1.55 7.42
C PRO A 190 0.68 -1.71 5.90
N THR A 191 -0.45 -1.32 5.31
CA THR A 191 -0.67 -1.36 3.86
C THR A 191 0.23 -0.36 3.12
N TYR A 192 0.44 0.82 3.72
CA TYR A 192 1.34 1.82 3.15
C TYR A 192 2.81 1.41 3.27
N ALA A 193 3.19 0.75 4.38
CA ALA A 193 4.50 0.14 4.56
C ALA A 193 4.76 -1.01 3.56
N ASP A 194 3.74 -1.82 3.26
CA ASP A 194 3.79 -2.89 2.26
C ASP A 194 4.06 -2.33 0.85
N MET A 195 3.38 -1.24 0.46
CA MET A 195 3.68 -0.53 -0.78
C MET A 195 5.11 0.01 -0.80
N ALA A 196 5.56 0.63 0.28
CA ALA A 196 6.92 1.18 0.39
C ALA A 196 7.98 0.08 0.26
N ALA A 197 7.78 -1.08 0.89
CA ALA A 197 8.65 -2.25 0.77
C ALA A 197 8.67 -2.81 -0.66
N HIS A 198 7.52 -2.87 -1.35
CA HIS A 198 7.43 -3.31 -2.74
C HIS A 198 8.28 -2.45 -3.68
N TYR A 199 8.30 -1.13 -3.47
CA TYR A 199 9.09 -0.18 -4.27
C TYR A 199 10.51 0.04 -3.74
N GLY A 200 10.89 -0.53 -2.59
CA GLY A 200 12.20 -0.35 -1.99
C GLY A 200 12.49 1.07 -1.48
N LEU A 201 11.45 1.83 -1.14
CA LEU A 201 11.56 3.21 -0.66
C LEU A 201 11.31 3.33 0.85
N ALA A 202 11.84 4.39 1.45
CA ALA A 202 11.58 4.75 2.85
C ALA A 202 10.43 5.77 2.94
N VAL A 203 9.52 5.60 3.91
CA VAL A 203 8.50 6.60 4.22
C VAL A 203 8.94 7.40 5.43
N VAL A 204 9.10 8.70 5.26
CA VAL A 204 9.50 9.63 6.33
C VAL A 204 8.44 10.74 6.44
N PRO A 205 7.43 10.59 7.30
CA PRO A 205 6.40 11.60 7.48
C PRO A 205 7.00 12.96 7.92
N ALA A 206 6.44 14.05 7.42
CA ALA A 206 6.83 15.38 7.83
C ALA A 206 6.60 15.58 9.34
N ARG A 207 7.53 16.25 10.02
CA ARG A 207 7.46 16.43 11.47
C ARG A 207 6.27 17.32 11.86
N VAL A 208 5.55 16.91 12.91
CA VAL A 208 4.41 17.64 13.44
C VAL A 208 4.86 19.05 13.89
N ARG A 209 4.11 20.09 13.54
CA ARG A 209 4.34 21.51 13.89
C ARG A 209 5.68 22.09 13.40
N LYS A 210 6.28 21.53 12.34
CA LYS A 210 7.44 22.15 11.67
C LYS A 210 7.10 22.47 10.21
N PRO A 211 6.49 23.62 9.93
CA PRO A 211 6.07 24.02 8.59
C PRO A 211 7.24 24.09 7.59
N LYS A 212 8.45 24.32 8.07
CA LYS A 212 9.66 24.37 7.20
C LYS A 212 9.96 23.02 6.51
N ASP A 213 9.59 21.89 7.11
CA ASP A 213 9.76 20.55 6.50
C ASP A 213 8.79 20.34 5.33
N LYS A 214 7.66 21.05 5.33
CA LYS A 214 6.60 20.96 4.30
C LYS A 214 6.68 22.03 3.22
N ALA A 215 7.54 23.02 3.36
CA ALA A 215 7.60 24.19 2.48
C ALA A 215 7.66 23.82 0.98
N LYS A 216 8.25 22.67 0.63
CA LYS A 216 8.31 22.17 -0.75
C LYS A 216 6.96 21.70 -1.25
N VAL A 217 6.26 20.85 -0.50
CA VAL A 217 4.95 20.36 -0.94
C VAL A 217 3.90 21.46 -0.88
N GLU A 218 3.91 22.31 0.16
CA GLU A 218 3.01 23.45 0.26
C GLU A 218 3.17 24.41 -0.93
N ALA A 219 4.42 24.70 -1.33
CA ALA A 219 4.70 25.50 -2.53
C ALA A 219 4.22 24.79 -3.80
N GLY A 220 4.37 23.46 -3.89
CA GLY A 220 3.89 22.66 -5.01
C GLY A 220 2.37 22.62 -5.10
N VAL A 221 1.69 22.38 -3.97
CA VAL A 221 0.22 22.43 -3.86
C VAL A 221 -0.31 23.79 -4.29
N LEU A 222 0.21 24.88 -3.71
CA LEU A 222 -0.18 26.23 -4.07
C LEU A 222 0.03 26.54 -5.56
N LEU A 223 1.08 25.97 -6.13
CA LEU A 223 1.36 26.13 -7.56
C LEU A 223 0.32 25.38 -8.41
N VAL A 224 -0.06 24.16 -8.05
CA VAL A 224 -1.12 23.39 -8.70
C VAL A 224 -2.46 24.12 -8.56
N GLU A 225 -2.80 24.60 -7.37
CA GLU A 225 -4.03 25.38 -7.14
C GLU A 225 -4.12 26.59 -8.05
N ARG A 226 -3.06 27.40 -8.15
CA ARG A 226 -3.04 28.63 -8.95
C ARG A 226 -2.94 28.41 -10.44
N TRP A 227 -2.20 27.42 -10.90
CA TRP A 227 -1.86 27.24 -12.32
C TRP A 227 -2.62 26.13 -13.01
N VAL A 228 -3.20 25.21 -12.24
CA VAL A 228 -4.00 24.10 -12.75
C VAL A 228 -5.46 24.32 -12.34
N LEU A 229 -5.79 24.22 -11.05
CA LEU A 229 -7.16 24.21 -10.59
C LEU A 229 -7.91 25.54 -10.87
N ALA A 230 -7.25 26.68 -10.64
CA ALA A 230 -7.85 27.99 -10.93
C ALA A 230 -8.21 28.16 -12.41
N ARG A 231 -7.52 27.51 -13.34
CA ARG A 231 -7.87 27.52 -14.78
C ARG A 231 -9.08 26.65 -15.10
N LEU A 232 -9.33 25.61 -14.30
CA LEU A 232 -10.46 24.70 -14.47
C LEU A 232 -11.75 25.18 -13.79
N ARG A 233 -11.72 26.26 -13.02
CA ARG A 233 -12.82 26.75 -12.18
C ARG A 233 -14.17 26.97 -12.88
N ASN A 234 -14.14 27.25 -14.18
CA ASN A 234 -15.34 27.53 -14.99
C ASN A 234 -15.72 26.33 -15.88
N GLN A 235 -15.04 25.19 -15.75
CA GLN A 235 -15.33 23.98 -16.50
C GLN A 235 -16.16 23.01 -15.66
N VAL A 236 -17.10 22.33 -16.31
CA VAL A 236 -17.92 21.29 -15.69
C VAL A 236 -17.40 19.94 -16.13
N PHE A 237 -17.08 19.09 -15.19
CA PHE A 237 -16.57 17.74 -15.44
C PHE A 237 -17.61 16.71 -15.04
N CYS A 238 -17.81 15.71 -15.90
CA CYS A 238 -18.76 14.64 -15.65
C CYS A 238 -18.10 13.30 -15.35
N SER A 239 -16.78 13.19 -15.49
CA SER A 239 -16.04 11.99 -15.15
C SER A 239 -14.65 12.31 -14.58
N PRO A 240 -14.14 11.43 -13.69
CA PRO A 240 -12.75 11.56 -13.19
C PRO A 240 -11.71 11.49 -14.32
N ALA A 241 -11.97 10.72 -15.36
CA ALA A 241 -11.06 10.56 -16.51
C ALA A 241 -10.94 11.84 -17.32
N GLU A 242 -12.04 12.56 -17.54
CA GLU A 242 -12.06 13.87 -18.22
C GLU A 242 -11.29 14.91 -17.41
N LEU A 243 -11.56 15.00 -16.10
CA LEU A 243 -10.86 15.91 -15.20
C LEU A 243 -9.35 15.60 -15.16
N ASN A 244 -8.97 14.33 -15.03
CA ASN A 244 -7.55 13.93 -14.99
C ASN A 244 -6.81 14.22 -16.29
N ARG A 245 -7.48 14.13 -17.45
CA ARG A 245 -6.90 14.54 -18.72
C ARG A 245 -6.57 16.04 -18.71
N SER A 246 -7.52 16.87 -18.33
CA SER A 246 -7.33 18.32 -18.25
C SER A 246 -6.26 18.72 -17.23
N ILE A 247 -6.23 18.06 -16.06
CA ILE A 247 -5.17 18.26 -15.07
C ILE A 247 -3.82 17.87 -15.66
N GLY A 248 -3.70 16.72 -16.33
CA GLY A 248 -2.47 16.23 -16.93
C GLY A 248 -1.88 17.20 -17.97
N GLU A 249 -2.72 17.76 -18.85
CA GLU A 249 -2.32 18.76 -19.84
C GLU A 249 -1.78 20.04 -19.16
N LEU A 250 -2.48 20.53 -18.14
CA LEU A 250 -2.05 21.74 -17.43
C LEU A 250 -0.80 21.51 -16.57
N VAL A 251 -0.63 20.32 -15.98
CA VAL A 251 0.57 19.92 -15.24
C VAL A 251 1.76 19.78 -16.20
N ALA A 252 1.55 19.23 -17.39
CA ALA A 252 2.60 19.18 -18.43
C ALA A 252 3.05 20.59 -18.82
N ALA A 253 2.11 21.51 -19.07
CA ALA A 253 2.40 22.91 -19.35
C ALA A 253 3.10 23.61 -18.16
N LEU A 254 2.70 23.31 -16.91
CA LEU A 254 3.36 23.81 -15.70
C LEU A 254 4.82 23.34 -15.61
N ASN A 255 5.09 22.09 -15.93
CA ASN A 255 6.43 21.51 -15.88
C ASN A 255 7.35 22.06 -16.99
N LEU A 256 6.78 22.51 -18.10
CA LEU A 256 7.53 23.17 -19.19
C LEU A 256 7.74 24.67 -18.94
N ARG A 257 7.08 25.25 -17.96
CA ARG A 257 7.19 26.69 -17.69
C ARG A 257 8.59 27.06 -17.22
N PRO A 258 9.25 28.09 -17.82
CA PRO A 258 10.57 28.54 -17.39
C PRO A 258 10.61 28.97 -15.93
N PHE A 259 11.71 28.69 -15.26
CA PHE A 259 11.98 29.20 -13.91
C PHE A 259 12.17 30.74 -13.96
N LYS A 260 11.77 31.41 -12.86
CA LYS A 260 11.95 32.87 -12.77
C LYS A 260 13.40 33.28 -12.49
N LYS A 261 14.18 32.46 -11.77
CA LYS A 261 15.52 32.80 -11.25
C LYS A 261 16.61 31.82 -11.69
N LEU A 262 16.26 30.71 -12.34
CA LEU A 262 17.18 29.67 -12.75
C LEU A 262 16.98 29.41 -14.24
N PRO A 263 17.99 28.94 -14.96
CA PRO A 263 17.86 28.54 -16.36
C PRO A 263 16.99 27.28 -16.43
N GLY A 264 16.29 27.10 -17.56
CA GLY A 264 15.49 25.91 -17.84
C GLY A 264 14.11 25.93 -17.18
N CYS A 265 13.53 24.74 -17.07
CA CYS A 265 12.19 24.48 -16.53
C CYS A 265 12.22 23.23 -15.62
N ARG A 266 11.10 22.90 -14.99
CA ARG A 266 10.98 21.70 -14.12
C ARG A 266 11.30 20.42 -14.89
N ARG A 267 10.81 20.32 -16.13
CA ARG A 267 11.03 19.15 -16.98
C ARG A 267 12.51 18.98 -17.32
N SER A 268 13.20 20.05 -17.75
CA SER A 268 14.63 19.95 -18.06
C SER A 268 15.46 19.62 -16.81
N ALA A 269 15.11 20.20 -15.65
CA ALA A 269 15.75 19.86 -14.39
C ALA A 269 15.47 18.41 -13.96
N PHE A 270 14.27 17.90 -14.19
CA PHE A 270 13.94 16.49 -13.95
C PHE A 270 14.77 15.55 -14.84
N GLU A 271 14.80 15.82 -16.14
CA GLU A 271 15.52 14.98 -17.10
C GLU A 271 17.03 14.93 -16.84
N SER A 272 17.60 16.06 -16.38
CA SER A 272 19.06 16.17 -16.12
C SER A 272 19.47 15.73 -14.71
N LEU A 273 18.62 15.90 -13.69
CA LEU A 273 18.98 15.68 -12.29
C LEU A 273 18.27 14.45 -11.69
N ASP A 274 16.92 14.50 -11.60
CA ASP A 274 16.18 13.49 -10.86
C ASP A 274 16.05 12.16 -11.60
N ARG A 275 15.69 12.19 -12.90
CA ARG A 275 15.46 10.99 -13.70
C ARG A 275 16.61 9.98 -13.70
N PRO A 276 17.90 10.38 -13.86
CA PRO A 276 19.01 9.44 -13.78
C PRO A 276 19.28 8.88 -12.39
N ALA A 277 18.80 9.58 -11.34
CA ALA A 277 19.01 9.22 -9.94
C ALA A 277 17.86 8.43 -9.33
N LEU A 278 16.68 8.35 -10.01
CA LEU A 278 15.57 7.51 -9.56
C LEU A 278 15.93 6.03 -9.68
N GLN A 279 15.43 5.22 -8.72
CA GLN A 279 15.51 3.77 -8.78
C GLN A 279 14.60 3.24 -9.90
N PRO A 280 14.93 2.09 -10.53
CA PRO A 280 14.08 1.48 -11.54
C PRO A 280 12.74 1.03 -10.94
N LEU A 281 11.68 1.09 -11.74
CA LEU A 281 10.38 0.53 -11.37
C LEU A 281 10.49 -1.00 -11.24
N PRO A 282 9.79 -1.61 -10.27
CA PRO A 282 9.67 -3.06 -10.22
C PRO A 282 8.92 -3.58 -11.46
N ALA A 283 9.13 -4.87 -11.79
CA ALA A 283 8.55 -5.52 -12.97
C ALA A 283 7.02 -5.47 -12.99
N THR A 284 6.39 -5.46 -11.83
CA THR A 284 4.94 -5.36 -11.68
C THR A 284 4.59 -4.17 -10.76
N PRO A 285 3.58 -3.37 -11.11
CA PRO A 285 3.10 -2.32 -10.21
C PRO A 285 2.51 -2.93 -8.94
N TYR A 286 2.58 -2.18 -7.83
CA TYR A 286 1.98 -2.61 -6.57
C TYR A 286 0.46 -2.74 -6.70
N GLU A 287 -0.06 -3.90 -6.29
CA GLU A 287 -1.50 -4.12 -6.15
C GLU A 287 -1.95 -3.80 -4.71
N PHE A 288 -2.93 -2.91 -4.59
CA PHE A 288 -3.46 -2.53 -3.28
C PHE A 288 -3.93 -3.74 -2.49
N ALA A 289 -3.43 -3.90 -1.29
CA ALA A 289 -3.81 -4.96 -0.37
C ALA A 289 -4.30 -4.38 0.97
N ARG A 290 -5.30 -5.02 1.55
CA ARG A 290 -5.72 -4.73 2.92
C ARG A 290 -5.11 -5.75 3.86
N TRP A 291 -4.61 -5.27 4.99
CA TRP A 291 -4.11 -6.10 6.06
C TRP A 291 -5.11 -6.19 7.21
N LYS A 292 -5.34 -7.38 7.71
CA LYS A 292 -6.21 -7.64 8.86
C LYS A 292 -5.59 -8.71 9.74
N GLN A 293 -5.54 -8.49 11.05
CA GLN A 293 -5.16 -9.53 11.99
C GLN A 293 -6.39 -10.38 12.33
N VAL A 294 -6.31 -11.69 12.15
CA VAL A 294 -7.40 -12.63 12.34
C VAL A 294 -6.94 -13.79 13.21
N LYS A 295 -7.79 -14.25 14.15
CA LYS A 295 -7.55 -15.46 14.91
C LYS A 295 -8.04 -16.66 14.11
N VAL A 296 -7.21 -17.72 14.01
CA VAL A 296 -7.57 -18.96 13.34
C VAL A 296 -8.66 -19.69 14.15
N HIS A 297 -9.75 -20.05 13.48
CA HIS A 297 -10.85 -20.78 14.07
C HIS A 297 -10.46 -22.23 14.41
N ILE A 298 -11.27 -22.92 15.22
CA ILE A 298 -11.02 -24.30 15.68
C ILE A 298 -11.02 -25.30 14.51
N ASP A 299 -11.72 -25.00 13.44
CA ASP A 299 -11.82 -25.75 12.19
C ASP A 299 -10.79 -25.30 11.14
N TYR A 300 -9.73 -24.59 11.59
CA TYR A 300 -8.56 -24.11 10.83
C TYR A 300 -8.77 -23.10 9.69
N PRO A 301 -9.90 -22.41 9.49
CA PRO A 301 -9.98 -21.29 8.58
C PRO A 301 -9.71 -19.94 9.25
N VAL A 302 -9.43 -18.95 8.40
CA VAL A 302 -9.50 -17.52 8.68
C VAL A 302 -10.63 -16.90 7.86
N GLU A 303 -11.34 -15.95 8.44
CA GLU A 303 -12.45 -15.27 7.79
C GLU A 303 -11.99 -13.97 7.12
N VAL A 304 -12.28 -13.83 5.81
CA VAL A 304 -12.04 -12.62 5.03
C VAL A 304 -13.25 -12.35 4.13
N GLY A 305 -13.93 -11.22 4.35
CA GLY A 305 -15.10 -10.84 3.53
C GLY A 305 -16.24 -11.85 3.59
N GLU A 306 -16.52 -12.41 4.78
CA GLU A 306 -17.57 -13.43 5.00
C GLU A 306 -17.31 -14.77 4.27
N HIS A 307 -16.08 -14.99 3.78
CA HIS A 307 -15.63 -16.27 3.23
C HIS A 307 -14.52 -16.86 4.10
N TYR A 308 -14.43 -18.19 4.18
CA TYR A 308 -13.52 -18.91 5.04
C TYR A 308 -12.39 -19.57 4.25
N TYR A 309 -11.15 -19.21 4.56
CA TYR A 309 -9.95 -19.72 3.88
C TYR A 309 -9.13 -20.57 4.84
N SER A 310 -8.85 -21.82 4.47
CA SER A 310 -8.09 -22.73 5.34
C SER A 310 -6.63 -22.30 5.47
N VAL A 311 -6.09 -22.48 6.68
CA VAL A 311 -4.66 -22.36 6.98
C VAL A 311 -4.17 -23.66 7.65
N PRO A 312 -2.86 -23.93 7.73
CA PRO A 312 -2.37 -25.14 8.38
C PRO A 312 -2.96 -25.34 9.77
N HIS A 313 -3.53 -26.52 10.04
CA HIS A 313 -4.22 -26.85 11.29
C HIS A 313 -3.38 -26.63 12.56
N ALA A 314 -2.05 -26.71 12.46
CA ALA A 314 -1.12 -26.43 13.55
C ALA A 314 -1.21 -24.98 14.08
N LEU A 315 -1.85 -24.07 13.33
CA LEU A 315 -2.01 -22.67 13.67
C LEU A 315 -3.35 -22.33 14.31
N VAL A 316 -4.20 -23.33 14.60
CA VAL A 316 -5.49 -23.15 15.29
C VAL A 316 -5.31 -22.35 16.59
N GLY A 317 -6.14 -21.34 16.79
CA GLY A 317 -6.11 -20.45 17.95
C GLY A 317 -5.04 -19.36 17.91
N ARG A 318 -4.09 -19.42 16.95
CA ARG A 318 -3.07 -18.36 16.74
C ARG A 318 -3.68 -17.16 16.01
N LYS A 319 -3.05 -15.99 16.20
CA LYS A 319 -3.34 -14.80 15.41
C LYS A 319 -2.43 -14.80 14.18
N LEU A 320 -3.03 -14.55 13.01
CA LEU A 320 -2.34 -14.42 11.74
C LEU A 320 -2.57 -13.03 11.15
N ASP A 321 -1.58 -12.52 10.46
CA ASP A 321 -1.73 -11.34 9.64
C ASP A 321 -2.20 -11.79 8.25
N VAL A 322 -3.35 -11.31 7.83
CA VAL A 322 -3.96 -11.68 6.53
C VAL A 322 -3.92 -10.48 5.60
N ARG A 323 -3.22 -10.66 4.49
CA ARG A 323 -3.15 -9.74 3.37
C ARG A 323 -4.15 -10.16 2.31
N HIS A 324 -5.05 -9.27 1.90
CA HIS A 324 -5.96 -9.57 0.79
C HIS A 324 -6.00 -8.45 -0.23
N THR A 325 -5.86 -8.83 -1.49
CA THR A 325 -5.99 -7.96 -2.67
C THR A 325 -7.38 -8.09 -3.28
N ALA A 326 -7.57 -7.60 -4.50
CA ALA A 326 -8.76 -7.87 -5.28
C ALA A 326 -8.88 -9.37 -5.61
N ASN A 327 -7.77 -10.06 -5.85
CA ASN A 327 -7.73 -11.41 -6.42
C ASN A 327 -7.19 -12.49 -5.47
N THR A 328 -6.44 -12.13 -4.43
CA THR A 328 -5.74 -13.09 -3.57
C THR A 328 -5.98 -12.84 -2.09
N VAL A 329 -5.91 -13.93 -1.31
CA VAL A 329 -5.90 -13.91 0.15
C VAL A 329 -4.67 -14.68 0.62
N GLU A 330 -3.77 -14.02 1.32
CA GLU A 330 -2.53 -14.57 1.84
C GLU A 330 -2.51 -14.49 3.36
N ALA A 331 -2.16 -15.56 4.02
CA ALA A 331 -2.01 -15.60 5.49
C ALA A 331 -0.54 -15.71 5.88
N PHE A 332 -0.15 -14.90 6.87
CA PHE A 332 1.22 -14.84 7.39
C PHE A 332 1.23 -15.13 8.88
N HIS A 333 2.20 -15.91 9.31
CA HIS A 333 2.51 -16.15 10.72
C HIS A 333 3.95 -15.77 10.99
N GLN A 334 4.19 -14.81 11.88
CA GLN A 334 5.52 -14.28 12.20
C GLN A 334 6.33 -13.87 10.94
N GLY A 335 5.69 -13.14 10.03
CA GLY A 335 6.29 -12.66 8.80
C GLY A 335 6.46 -13.71 7.68
N ARG A 336 6.17 -15.00 7.93
CA ARG A 336 6.25 -16.06 6.91
C ARG A 336 4.88 -16.37 6.34
N ARG A 337 4.76 -16.41 5.01
CA ARG A 337 3.53 -16.82 4.33
C ARG A 337 3.25 -18.31 4.57
N VAL A 338 2.09 -18.60 5.18
CA VAL A 338 1.65 -19.96 5.55
C VAL A 338 0.52 -20.48 4.67
N ALA A 339 -0.23 -19.60 4.02
CA ALA A 339 -1.27 -19.96 3.05
C ALA A 339 -1.44 -18.87 1.99
N CYS A 340 -1.87 -19.28 0.79
CA CYS A 340 -2.26 -18.40 -0.30
C CYS A 340 -3.48 -19.02 -1.00
N HIS A 341 -4.52 -18.20 -1.21
CA HIS A 341 -5.76 -18.62 -1.86
C HIS A 341 -6.16 -17.60 -2.92
N GLN A 342 -6.82 -18.05 -3.97
CA GLN A 342 -7.56 -17.16 -4.83
C GLN A 342 -8.77 -16.62 -4.06
N LYS A 343 -8.99 -15.30 -4.12
CA LYS A 343 -10.14 -14.67 -3.48
C LYS A 343 -11.42 -15.07 -4.18
N VAL A 344 -12.44 -15.40 -3.41
CA VAL A 344 -13.76 -15.81 -3.87
C VAL A 344 -14.80 -14.93 -3.20
N ASP A 345 -15.72 -14.35 -3.99
CA ASP A 345 -16.77 -13.45 -3.48
C ASP A 345 -18.07 -14.22 -3.13
N LEU A 346 -17.95 -15.45 -2.61
CA LEU A 346 -19.07 -16.28 -2.17
C LEU A 346 -19.14 -16.24 -0.63
N ARG A 347 -20.19 -15.62 -0.08
CA ARG A 347 -20.42 -15.53 1.35
C ARG A 347 -20.76 -16.87 1.98
N GLY A 348 -20.30 -17.12 3.19
CA GLY A 348 -20.60 -18.33 3.99
C GLY A 348 -20.02 -19.62 3.41
N ARG A 349 -19.08 -19.54 2.44
CA ARG A 349 -18.44 -20.71 1.82
C ARG A 349 -17.01 -20.88 2.33
N HIS A 350 -16.49 -22.08 2.16
CA HIS A 350 -15.13 -22.46 2.55
C HIS A 350 -14.27 -22.78 1.34
N THR A 351 -13.05 -22.21 1.29
CA THR A 351 -11.99 -22.65 0.39
C THR A 351 -10.94 -23.38 1.19
N THR A 352 -10.85 -24.70 1.00
CA THR A 352 -10.00 -25.56 1.79
C THR A 352 -8.93 -26.24 0.94
N VAL A 353 -7.67 -26.13 1.39
CA VAL A 353 -6.53 -26.84 0.82
C VAL A 353 -6.29 -28.10 1.64
N ASP A 354 -6.17 -29.26 0.97
CA ASP A 354 -6.06 -30.57 1.65
C ASP A 354 -4.83 -30.67 2.56
N ALA A 355 -3.71 -30.01 2.20
CA ALA A 355 -2.51 -29.97 3.02
C ALA A 355 -2.68 -29.24 4.36
N HIS A 356 -3.71 -28.39 4.50
CA HIS A 356 -3.99 -27.66 5.72
C HIS A 356 -4.75 -28.50 6.75
N MET A 357 -5.38 -29.60 6.30
CA MET A 357 -6.18 -30.46 7.18
C MET A 357 -5.34 -31.37 8.06
N PRO A 358 -5.78 -31.59 9.32
CA PRO A 358 -5.17 -32.64 10.12
C PRO A 358 -5.42 -34.02 9.47
N PRO A 359 -4.50 -35.01 9.65
CA PRO A 359 -4.59 -36.33 9.00
C PRO A 359 -5.93 -37.04 9.22
N HIS A 360 -6.53 -36.91 10.39
CA HIS A 360 -7.82 -37.52 10.69
C HIS A 360 -9.01 -36.89 9.95
N HIS A 361 -8.98 -35.59 9.60
CA HIS A 361 -10.02 -34.94 8.79
C HIS A 361 -9.92 -35.28 7.30
N GLN A 362 -8.74 -35.69 6.83
CA GLN A 362 -8.56 -36.14 5.45
C GLN A 362 -9.39 -37.41 5.14
N PHE A 363 -9.68 -38.23 6.17
CA PHE A 363 -10.52 -39.42 6.03
C PHE A 363 -11.97 -39.10 5.69
N ALA A 364 -12.51 -37.98 6.17
CA ALA A 364 -13.89 -37.55 5.88
C ALA A 364 -14.15 -37.22 4.41
N LYS A 365 -13.11 -37.01 3.60
CA LYS A 365 -13.22 -36.75 2.16
C LYS A 365 -13.17 -37.98 1.28
N TRP A 366 -12.96 -39.19 1.85
CA TRP A 366 -12.93 -40.41 1.07
C TRP A 366 -14.34 -40.90 0.78
N SER A 367 -14.61 -41.16 -0.49
CA SER A 367 -15.82 -41.85 -0.93
C SER A 367 -15.46 -43.21 -1.53
N PRO A 368 -16.41 -44.17 -1.54
CA PRO A 368 -16.18 -45.46 -2.17
C PRO A 368 -15.66 -45.33 -3.61
N GLU A 369 -16.24 -44.39 -4.37
CA GLU A 369 -15.91 -44.15 -5.79
C GLU A 369 -14.46 -43.59 -5.94
N ARG A 370 -14.04 -42.74 -5.01
CA ARG A 370 -12.66 -42.19 -4.99
C ARG A 370 -11.63 -43.26 -4.69
N LEU A 371 -11.92 -44.14 -3.71
CA LEU A 371 -11.08 -45.28 -3.40
C LEU A 371 -11.00 -46.30 -4.57
N ALA A 372 -12.12 -46.59 -5.20
CA ALA A 372 -12.17 -47.47 -6.37
C ALA A 372 -11.36 -46.91 -7.54
N ARG A 373 -11.54 -45.64 -7.91
CA ARG A 373 -10.74 -44.96 -8.93
C ARG A 373 -9.24 -44.93 -8.63
N TRP A 374 -8.84 -44.83 -7.38
CA TRP A 374 -7.43 -44.91 -7.02
C TRP A 374 -6.92 -46.34 -7.15
N ALA A 375 -7.69 -47.35 -6.74
CA ALA A 375 -7.36 -48.75 -6.88
C ALA A 375 -7.23 -49.18 -8.36
N GLU A 376 -8.09 -48.69 -9.26
CA GLU A 376 -8.05 -48.92 -10.72
C GLU A 376 -6.72 -48.45 -11.33
N LYS A 377 -6.12 -47.36 -10.82
CA LYS A 377 -4.79 -46.90 -11.29
C LYS A 377 -3.67 -47.87 -10.96
N THR A 378 -3.86 -48.72 -9.95
CA THR A 378 -2.88 -49.74 -9.57
C THR A 378 -3.08 -51.01 -10.40
N GLY A 379 -4.33 -51.46 -10.53
CA GLY A 379 -4.70 -52.59 -11.37
C GLY A 379 -6.08 -53.18 -11.03
N PRO A 380 -6.61 -54.07 -11.90
CA PRO A 380 -7.96 -54.60 -11.74
C PRO A 380 -8.14 -55.48 -10.48
N ALA A 381 -7.12 -56.26 -10.06
CA ALA A 381 -7.24 -57.07 -8.87
C ALA A 381 -7.23 -56.20 -7.58
N THR A 382 -6.45 -55.09 -7.57
CA THR A 382 -6.49 -54.12 -6.47
C THR A 382 -7.85 -53.44 -6.41
N ALA A 383 -8.44 -53.05 -7.53
CA ALA A 383 -9.78 -52.48 -7.61
C ALA A 383 -10.86 -53.47 -7.14
N GLY A 384 -10.76 -54.75 -7.56
CA GLY A 384 -11.65 -55.84 -7.14
C GLY A 384 -11.58 -56.06 -5.62
N LEU A 385 -10.38 -56.08 -5.01
CA LEU A 385 -10.18 -56.26 -3.60
C LEU A 385 -10.74 -55.09 -2.78
N VAL A 386 -10.46 -53.86 -3.18
CA VAL A 386 -11.00 -52.64 -2.53
C VAL A 386 -12.52 -52.65 -2.59
N THR A 387 -13.11 -52.96 -3.74
CA THR A 387 -14.55 -53.05 -3.91
C THR A 387 -15.17 -54.13 -3.03
N ALA A 388 -14.54 -55.32 -2.97
CA ALA A 388 -14.99 -56.44 -2.12
C ALA A 388 -14.93 -56.07 -0.62
N ILE A 389 -13.88 -55.40 -0.13
CA ILE A 389 -13.75 -54.91 1.23
C ILE A 389 -14.87 -53.90 1.55
N LEU A 390 -15.14 -52.96 0.65
CA LEU A 390 -16.15 -51.93 0.90
C LEU A 390 -17.56 -52.50 0.90
N ARG A 391 -17.87 -53.44 -0.02
CA ARG A 391 -19.17 -54.13 -0.08
C ARG A 391 -19.40 -55.13 1.08
N GLY A 392 -18.33 -55.76 1.56
CA GLY A 392 -18.39 -56.71 2.68
C GLY A 392 -18.62 -56.09 4.02
N ARG A 393 -18.68 -54.76 4.14
CA ARG A 393 -18.96 -54.04 5.39
C ARG A 393 -20.39 -53.53 5.45
N ARG A 394 -20.92 -53.47 6.67
CA ARG A 394 -22.29 -52.96 6.91
C ARG A 394 -22.41 -51.47 6.46
N HIS A 395 -21.34 -50.69 6.58
CA HIS A 395 -21.20 -49.34 6.05
C HIS A 395 -19.81 -49.20 5.38
N PRO A 396 -19.72 -48.64 4.17
CA PRO A 396 -18.45 -48.53 3.43
C PRO A 396 -17.30 -47.84 4.18
N GLU A 397 -17.60 -46.84 5.02
CA GLU A 397 -16.59 -46.12 5.83
C GLU A 397 -15.79 -47.03 6.76
N GLN A 398 -16.36 -48.16 7.20
CA GLN A 398 -15.65 -49.15 8.02
C GLN A 398 -14.46 -49.81 7.25
N GLY A 399 -14.54 -49.80 5.93
CA GLY A 399 -13.48 -50.31 5.03
C GLY A 399 -12.40 -49.30 4.64
N TYR A 400 -12.66 -48.00 4.81
CA TYR A 400 -11.76 -46.94 4.26
C TYR A 400 -10.34 -47.04 4.76
N ARG A 401 -10.11 -47.25 6.06
CA ARG A 401 -8.77 -47.41 6.66
C ARG A 401 -8.03 -48.61 6.07
N SER A 402 -8.71 -49.75 5.90
CA SER A 402 -8.11 -50.94 5.29
C SER A 402 -7.75 -50.72 3.82
N CYS A 403 -8.67 -50.14 3.06
CA CYS A 403 -8.43 -49.81 1.63
C CYS A 403 -7.29 -48.82 1.44
N LEU A 404 -7.25 -47.73 2.24
CA LEU A 404 -6.16 -46.78 2.20
C LEU A 404 -4.82 -47.39 2.60
N GLY A 405 -4.81 -48.27 3.60
CA GLY A 405 -3.63 -49.02 3.99
C GLY A 405 -3.10 -49.84 2.84
N ILE A 406 -3.96 -50.63 2.18
CA ILE A 406 -3.61 -51.46 1.02
C ILE A 406 -3.04 -50.59 -0.12
N LEU A 407 -3.73 -49.52 -0.50
CA LEU A 407 -3.28 -48.66 -1.60
C LEU A 407 -1.92 -47.98 -1.33
N ARG A 408 -1.62 -47.65 -0.06
CA ARG A 408 -0.32 -47.09 0.36
C ARG A 408 0.82 -48.11 0.28
N LEU A 409 0.53 -49.42 0.37
CA LEU A 409 1.56 -50.44 0.18
C LEU A 409 2.17 -50.41 -1.23
N GLY A 410 1.44 -49.90 -2.23
CA GLY A 410 1.96 -49.70 -3.58
C GLY A 410 3.13 -48.73 -3.65
N GLY A 411 3.20 -47.72 -2.78
CA GLY A 411 4.34 -46.80 -2.66
C GLY A 411 5.59 -47.45 -2.06
N ARG A 412 5.41 -48.50 -1.22
CA ARG A 412 6.50 -49.22 -0.55
C ARG A 412 7.00 -50.41 -1.37
N TYR A 413 6.11 -51.17 -1.97
CA TYR A 413 6.44 -52.42 -2.65
C TYR A 413 6.36 -52.34 -4.18
N GLY A 414 5.79 -51.26 -4.75
CA GLY A 414 5.53 -51.10 -6.19
C GLY A 414 4.15 -51.57 -6.59
N SER A 415 3.58 -50.94 -7.64
CA SER A 415 2.22 -51.22 -8.11
C SER A 415 2.03 -52.64 -8.61
N SER A 416 3.02 -53.19 -9.33
CA SER A 416 2.93 -54.55 -9.89
C SER A 416 2.91 -55.62 -8.80
N ARG A 417 3.73 -55.48 -7.73
CA ARG A 417 3.71 -56.40 -6.60
C ARG A 417 2.41 -56.32 -5.82
N LEU A 418 1.91 -55.07 -5.60
CA LEU A 418 0.63 -54.88 -4.92
C LEU A 418 -0.50 -55.55 -5.69
N GLU A 419 -0.53 -55.43 -7.03
CA GLU A 419 -1.54 -56.03 -7.88
C GLU A 419 -1.49 -57.57 -7.78
N ALA A 420 -0.31 -58.20 -7.86
CA ALA A 420 -0.14 -59.61 -7.67
C ALA A 420 -0.57 -60.11 -6.27
N ALA A 421 -0.22 -59.34 -5.23
CA ALA A 421 -0.67 -59.63 -3.88
C ALA A 421 -2.20 -59.50 -3.70
N CYS A 422 -2.81 -58.52 -4.30
CA CYS A 422 -4.28 -58.35 -4.30
C CYS A 422 -4.98 -59.48 -5.07
N GLN A 423 -4.42 -59.95 -6.22
CA GLN A 423 -4.92 -61.08 -6.96
C GLN A 423 -4.90 -62.38 -6.13
N ARG A 424 -3.79 -62.61 -5.42
CA ARG A 424 -3.66 -63.74 -4.48
C ARG A 424 -4.66 -63.63 -3.32
N ALA A 425 -4.76 -62.47 -2.72
CA ALA A 425 -5.72 -62.25 -1.63
C ALA A 425 -7.16 -62.50 -2.02
N LEU A 426 -7.57 -62.09 -3.26
CA LEU A 426 -8.87 -62.41 -3.82
C LEU A 426 -9.06 -63.89 -4.01
N SER A 427 -8.07 -64.60 -4.60
CA SER A 427 -8.20 -66.02 -4.89
C SER A 427 -8.40 -66.90 -3.63
N ILE A 428 -7.84 -66.47 -2.47
CA ILE A 428 -7.99 -67.16 -1.21
C ILE A 428 -9.07 -66.52 -0.29
N ASN A 429 -9.81 -65.54 -0.80
CA ASN A 429 -10.83 -64.79 -0.08
C ASN A 429 -10.30 -64.12 1.22
N ALA A 430 -9.07 -63.67 1.20
CA ALA A 430 -8.45 -63.02 2.38
C ALA A 430 -8.55 -61.50 2.27
N LEU A 431 -9.75 -60.96 2.44
CA LEU A 431 -10.14 -59.57 2.22
C LEU A 431 -9.75 -58.64 3.36
N SER A 432 -8.41 -58.55 3.67
CA SER A 432 -7.97 -57.70 4.76
C SER A 432 -6.59 -57.04 4.45
N TYR A 433 -6.34 -55.88 5.05
CA TYR A 433 -5.02 -55.20 4.98
C TYR A 433 -3.89 -56.14 5.48
N ARG A 434 -4.09 -56.80 6.59
CA ARG A 434 -3.06 -57.68 7.18
C ARG A 434 -2.68 -58.83 6.25
N SER A 435 -3.67 -59.39 5.53
CA SER A 435 -3.40 -60.46 4.57
C SER A 435 -2.57 -59.96 3.40
N VAL A 436 -2.89 -58.81 2.81
CA VAL A 436 -2.10 -58.22 1.72
C VAL A 436 -0.69 -57.84 2.17
N GLU A 437 -0.56 -57.22 3.34
CA GLU A 437 0.72 -56.88 3.94
C GLU A 437 1.59 -58.12 4.19
N SER A 438 0.98 -59.21 4.72
CA SER A 438 1.67 -60.51 4.94
C SER A 438 2.13 -61.10 3.59
N ILE A 439 1.30 -61.13 2.55
CA ILE A 439 1.63 -61.65 1.22
C ILE A 439 2.86 -60.90 0.67
N LEU A 440 2.86 -59.55 0.78
CA LEU A 440 3.96 -58.72 0.29
C LEU A 440 5.23 -58.85 1.11
N SER A 441 5.13 -58.93 2.44
CA SER A 441 6.30 -59.03 3.34
C SER A 441 7.01 -60.35 3.22
N HIS A 442 6.31 -61.46 2.94
CA HIS A 442 6.88 -62.79 2.74
C HIS A 442 7.15 -63.13 1.29
N GLY A 443 6.96 -62.21 0.36
CA GLY A 443 7.21 -62.40 -1.07
C GLY A 443 6.31 -63.46 -1.73
N LEU A 444 5.16 -63.74 -1.15
CA LEU A 444 4.18 -64.71 -1.70
C LEU A 444 3.52 -64.21 -2.99
N ASP A 445 3.57 -62.91 -3.23
CA ASP A 445 3.11 -62.29 -4.47
C ASP A 445 3.86 -62.79 -5.73
N ALA A 446 5.11 -63.23 -5.58
CA ALA A 446 5.95 -63.75 -6.63
C ALA A 446 5.82 -65.27 -6.87
N GLN A 447 5.10 -66.00 -5.98
CA GLN A 447 4.92 -67.45 -6.12
C GLN A 447 3.67 -67.75 -6.97
N PRO A 448 3.70 -68.84 -7.77
CA PRO A 448 2.52 -69.23 -8.56
C PRO A 448 1.34 -69.59 -7.64
N LEU A 449 0.14 -69.23 -8.08
CA LEU A 449 -1.09 -69.63 -7.40
C LEU A 449 -1.30 -71.13 -7.57
N THR A 450 -1.13 -71.91 -6.51
CA THR A 450 -1.50 -73.31 -6.53
C THR A 450 -3.01 -73.42 -6.56
N PRO A 451 -3.64 -74.13 -7.55
CA PRO A 451 -5.05 -74.30 -7.56
C PRO A 451 -5.51 -75.03 -6.30
N PRO A 452 -6.64 -74.69 -5.68
CA PRO A 452 -7.13 -75.39 -4.51
C PRO A 452 -7.31 -76.88 -4.89
N GLN A 453 -6.52 -77.74 -4.25
CA GLN A 453 -6.78 -79.19 -4.38
C GLN A 453 -8.21 -79.45 -3.83
N PRO A 454 -9.02 -80.18 -4.58
CA PRO A 454 -10.35 -80.57 -4.08
C PRO A 454 -10.11 -81.29 -2.75
N ALA A 455 -10.74 -80.82 -1.70
CA ALA A 455 -10.65 -81.46 -0.39
C ALA A 455 -11.17 -82.91 -0.56
N VAL A 456 -10.22 -83.83 -0.60
CA VAL A 456 -10.54 -85.26 -0.49
C VAL A 456 -11.17 -85.43 0.88
N ARG A 457 -12.49 -85.54 0.91
CA ARG A 457 -13.17 -85.89 2.14
C ARG A 457 -12.70 -87.26 2.56
N PRO A 458 -12.10 -87.48 3.71
CA PRO A 458 -11.72 -88.81 4.16
C PRO A 458 -13.02 -89.63 4.23
N GLN A 459 -13.07 -90.75 3.50
CA GLN A 459 -14.11 -91.73 3.70
C GLN A 459 -13.80 -92.44 5.01
N HIS A 460 -14.66 -92.21 5.99
CA HIS A 460 -14.56 -92.86 7.28
C HIS A 460 -15.87 -93.58 7.52
N GLU A 461 -15.84 -94.81 8.00
CA GLU A 461 -17.01 -95.66 8.25
C GLU A 461 -17.99 -95.06 9.27
N ASN A 462 -17.63 -94.03 10.01
CA ASN A 462 -18.48 -93.25 10.91
C ASN A 462 -19.19 -92.04 10.28
N LEU A 463 -19.06 -91.79 8.98
CA LEU A 463 -19.86 -90.77 8.28
C LEU A 463 -21.22 -91.38 7.93
N ARG A 464 -22.18 -91.11 8.82
CA ARG A 464 -23.59 -91.48 8.67
C ARG A 464 -24.16 -90.64 7.49
N GLY A 465 -24.47 -91.31 6.37
CA GLY A 465 -25.12 -90.69 5.20
C GLY A 465 -26.59 -90.33 5.48
N PRO A 466 -27.27 -89.67 4.56
CA PRO A 466 -28.65 -89.29 4.69
C PRO A 466 -29.63 -90.48 4.99
N GLU A 467 -29.21 -91.69 4.63
CA GLU A 467 -29.99 -92.91 4.80
C GLU A 467 -29.98 -93.45 6.24
N TYR A 468 -29.26 -92.83 7.17
CA TYR A 468 -29.21 -93.23 8.56
C TYR A 468 -30.39 -92.73 9.44
N PHE A 469 -31.13 -91.75 8.91
CA PHE A 469 -32.28 -91.13 9.64
C PHE A 469 -33.60 -91.57 9.01
N HIS A 470 -33.98 -92.83 9.19
CA HIS A 470 -35.31 -93.36 8.95
C HIS A 470 -35.96 -93.70 10.28
#